data_22452d5c2406d68e6fc04b713f3b1a4d
#
_entry.id   22452d5c2406d68e6fc04b713f3b1a4d
#
_cell.length_a   1.000
_cell.length_b   1.000
_cell.length_c   1.000
_cell.angle_alpha   90.00
_cell.angle_beta   90.00
_cell.angle_gamma   90.00
#
_symmetry.space_group_name_H-M   'P 1'
#
loop_
_entity.id
_entity.type
_entity.pdbx_description
1 polymer ?
#
loop_
_entity_poly.entity_id
_entity_poly.type
_entity_poly.pdbx_seq_one_letter_code
_entity_poly.pdbx_strand_id
1 'polypeptide(L)'
;MWHSEKGVIFMEDKVRKHERICKDLNDIYARKNKDYGDSFGRSFAEYGMTMPCIRLDDKLQRLKNLTRNGSASVNDESIEDTLLDLANYAIMTLIERGYVD
;
A
#
# COMPACT_ATOMS: atom_id res chain seq x y z
N MET A 1 3.90 -23.86 24.36
CA MET A 1 4.43 -22.88 23.48
C MET A 1 4.55 -23.43 22.13
N TRP A 2 3.95 -22.83 21.22
CA TRP A 2 4.18 -23.35 19.96
C TRP A 2 5.51 -22.94 19.43
N HIS A 3 6.45 -23.30 20.09
CA HIS A 3 7.75 -23.07 19.63
C HIS A 3 8.30 -24.30 18.98
N SER A 4 7.47 -24.99 18.27
CA SER A 4 8.03 -25.91 17.33
C SER A 4 8.89 -25.11 16.37
N GLU A 5 9.99 -25.64 15.94
CA GLU A 5 10.84 -25.03 14.94
C GLU A 5 10.04 -24.56 13.71
N LYS A 6 9.02 -25.30 13.33
CA LYS A 6 8.13 -24.95 12.23
C LYS A 6 7.40 -23.63 12.45
N GLY A 7 6.92 -23.35 13.67
CA GLY A 7 6.23 -22.11 13.96
C GLY A 7 7.14 -20.90 13.92
N VAL A 8 8.34 -21.02 14.47
CA VAL A 8 9.34 -19.95 14.45
C VAL A 8 9.78 -19.66 13.02
N ILE A 9 10.07 -20.70 12.23
CA ILE A 9 10.46 -20.55 10.82
C ILE A 9 9.36 -19.87 10.02
N PHE A 10 8.10 -20.23 10.25
CA PHE A 10 6.97 -19.66 9.56
C PHE A 10 6.83 -18.15 9.85
N MET A 11 6.99 -17.73 11.10
CA MET A 11 6.93 -16.32 11.48
C MET A 11 8.09 -15.52 10.90
N GLU A 12 9.30 -16.06 10.93
CA GLU A 12 10.47 -15.43 10.31
C GLU A 12 10.27 -15.29 8.80
N ASP A 13 9.68 -16.27 8.16
CA ASP A 13 9.39 -16.21 6.74
C ASP A 13 8.40 -15.10 6.41
N LYS A 14 7.35 -14.92 7.20
CA LYS A 14 6.39 -13.85 7.01
C LYS A 14 7.00 -12.47 7.27
N VAL A 15 7.88 -12.35 8.24
CA VAL A 15 8.62 -11.11 8.50
C VAL A 15 9.45 -10.74 7.27
N ARG A 16 10.16 -11.71 6.71
CA ARG A 16 10.95 -11.48 5.49
C ARG A 16 10.08 -11.12 4.29
N LYS A 17 8.94 -11.77 4.14
CA LYS A 17 7.97 -11.43 3.08
C LYS A 17 7.44 -10.01 3.23
N HIS A 18 7.13 -9.61 4.44
CA HIS A 18 6.71 -8.25 4.74
C HIS A 18 7.80 -7.24 4.34
N GLU A 19 9.03 -7.49 4.73
CA GLU A 19 10.17 -6.64 4.38
C GLU A 19 10.32 -6.52 2.86
N ARG A 20 10.20 -7.64 2.15
CA ARG A 20 10.28 -7.67 0.69
C ARG A 20 9.20 -6.81 0.06
N ILE A 21 7.96 -6.91 0.55
CA ILE A 21 6.85 -6.10 0.05
C ILE A 21 7.09 -4.61 0.34
N CYS A 22 7.60 -4.28 1.52
CA CYS A 22 7.95 -2.89 1.85
C CYS A 22 8.99 -2.32 0.89
N LYS A 23 9.97 -3.13 0.50
CA LYS A 23 10.97 -2.71 -0.49
C LYS A 23 10.32 -2.46 -1.84
N ASP A 24 9.43 -3.33 -2.28
CA ASP A 24 8.70 -3.15 -3.53
C ASP A 24 7.85 -1.88 -3.50
N LEU A 25 7.17 -1.61 -2.38
CA LEU A 25 6.40 -0.38 -2.18
C LEU A 25 7.28 0.86 -2.31
N ASN A 26 8.48 0.82 -1.73
CA ASN A 26 9.41 1.93 -1.81
C ASN A 26 9.89 2.16 -3.25
N ASP A 27 10.21 1.10 -3.97
CA ASP A 27 10.65 1.19 -5.36
C ASP A 27 9.55 1.77 -6.26
N ILE A 28 8.31 1.33 -6.06
CA ILE A 28 7.14 1.84 -6.80
C ILE A 28 6.94 3.32 -6.50
N TYR A 29 6.97 3.70 -5.23
CA TYR A 29 6.81 5.09 -4.82
C TYR A 29 7.89 5.99 -5.42
N ALA A 30 9.15 5.58 -5.37
CA ALA A 30 10.25 6.37 -5.89
C ALA A 30 10.08 6.68 -7.38
N ARG A 31 9.67 5.69 -8.17
CA ARG A 31 9.43 5.87 -9.60
C ARG A 31 8.26 6.83 -9.87
N LYS A 32 7.14 6.61 -9.19
CA LYS A 32 5.95 7.45 -9.39
C LYS A 32 6.17 8.88 -8.92
N ASN A 33 6.82 9.06 -7.78
CA ASN A 33 7.08 10.39 -7.25
C ASN A 33 8.00 11.20 -8.16
N LYS A 34 8.97 10.56 -8.78
CA LYS A 34 9.84 11.20 -9.76
C LYS A 34 9.03 11.74 -10.96
N ASP A 35 8.07 10.96 -11.44
CA ASP A 35 7.27 11.33 -12.60
C ASP A 35 6.23 12.40 -12.28
N TYR A 36 5.63 12.38 -11.10
CA TYR A 36 4.51 13.25 -10.72
C TYR A 36 4.90 14.46 -9.87
N GLY A 37 6.19 14.61 -9.53
CA GLY A 37 6.68 15.82 -8.86
C GLY A 37 6.00 16.11 -7.53
N ASP A 38 5.82 15.11 -6.69
CA ASP A 38 5.22 15.24 -5.36
C ASP A 38 3.82 15.88 -5.35
N SER A 39 2.99 15.51 -6.30
CA SER A 39 1.62 16.03 -6.36
C SER A 39 0.81 15.69 -5.10
N PHE A 40 1.07 14.54 -4.48
CA PHE A 40 0.39 14.14 -3.24
C PHE A 40 0.68 15.11 -2.10
N GLY A 41 1.95 15.48 -1.90
CA GLY A 41 2.34 16.44 -0.86
C GLY A 41 1.69 17.80 -1.08
N ARG A 42 1.64 18.27 -2.32
CA ARG A 42 0.98 19.54 -2.64
C ARG A 42 -0.52 19.48 -2.34
N SER A 43 -1.18 18.39 -2.74
CA SER A 43 -2.61 18.22 -2.46
C SER A 43 -2.89 18.11 -0.97
N PHE A 44 -2.02 17.44 -0.22
CA PHE A 44 -2.16 17.37 1.23
C PHE A 44 -2.03 18.75 1.87
N ALA A 45 -1.07 19.56 1.44
CA ALA A 45 -0.90 20.91 1.96
C ALA A 45 -2.14 21.76 1.72
N GLU A 46 -2.83 21.57 0.60
CA GLU A 46 -4.02 22.36 0.25
C GLU A 46 -5.29 21.84 0.94
N TYR A 47 -5.49 20.53 0.96
CA TYR A 47 -6.77 19.93 1.38
C TYR A 47 -6.70 19.16 2.71
N GLY A 48 -5.52 19.00 3.28
CA GLY A 48 -5.36 18.26 4.54
C GLY A 48 -5.78 16.81 4.43
N MET A 49 -6.22 16.23 5.53
CA MET A 49 -6.59 14.82 5.63
C MET A 49 -7.76 14.40 4.73
N THR A 50 -8.57 15.32 4.28
CA THR A 50 -9.67 14.99 3.38
C THR A 50 -9.17 14.34 2.10
N MET A 51 -8.03 14.79 1.58
CA MET A 51 -7.48 14.26 0.33
C MET A 51 -7.06 12.78 0.45
N PRO A 52 -6.22 12.39 1.43
CA PRO A 52 -5.90 10.97 1.58
C PRO A 52 -7.13 10.10 1.85
N CYS A 53 -8.11 10.58 2.61
CA CYS A 53 -9.33 9.84 2.84
C CYS A 53 -10.07 9.52 1.53
N ILE A 54 -10.14 10.48 0.62
CA ILE A 54 -10.75 10.27 -0.69
C ILE A 54 -9.95 9.26 -1.51
N ARG A 55 -8.62 9.40 -1.53
CA ARG A 55 -7.74 8.49 -2.27
C ARG A 55 -7.86 7.05 -1.78
N LEU A 56 -7.85 6.87 -0.46
CA LEU A 56 -7.98 5.55 0.15
C LEU A 56 -9.36 4.95 -0.13
N ASP A 57 -10.40 5.77 -0.05
CA ASP A 57 -11.76 5.31 -0.35
C ASP A 57 -11.90 4.86 -1.80
N ASP A 58 -11.36 5.60 -2.74
CA ASP A 58 -11.38 5.22 -4.16
C ASP A 58 -10.76 3.83 -4.37
N LYS A 59 -9.60 3.59 -3.76
CA LYS A 59 -8.92 2.31 -3.89
C LYS A 59 -9.68 1.19 -3.18
N LEU A 60 -10.29 1.49 -2.04
CA LEU A 60 -11.11 0.50 -1.33
C LEU A 60 -12.35 0.13 -2.15
N GLN A 61 -13.02 1.10 -2.78
CA GLN A 61 -14.14 0.84 -3.68
C GLN A 61 -13.70 -0.03 -4.86
N ARG A 62 -12.56 0.27 -5.46
CA ARG A 62 -12.01 -0.54 -6.53
C ARG A 62 -11.76 -1.97 -6.08
N LEU A 63 -11.16 -2.16 -4.89
CA LEU A 63 -10.91 -3.48 -4.33
C LEU A 63 -12.21 -4.28 -4.14
N LYS A 64 -13.23 -3.63 -3.60
CA LYS A 64 -14.54 -4.25 -3.42
C LYS A 64 -15.16 -4.67 -4.75
N ASN A 65 -15.08 -3.82 -5.75
CA ASN A 65 -15.63 -4.11 -7.08
C ASN A 65 -14.89 -5.27 -7.75
N LEU A 66 -13.57 -5.29 -7.69
CA LEU A 66 -12.77 -6.37 -8.24
C LEU A 66 -13.08 -7.70 -7.58
N THR A 67 -13.24 -7.70 -6.26
CA THR A 67 -13.56 -8.89 -5.49
C THR A 67 -14.95 -9.42 -5.81
N ARG A 68 -15.90 -8.51 -6.02
CA ARG A 68 -17.31 -8.87 -6.28
C ARG A 68 -17.52 -9.41 -7.69
N ASN A 69 -16.79 -8.92 -8.67
CA ASN A 69 -17.05 -9.20 -10.08
C ASN A 69 -16.10 -10.24 -10.71
N GLY A 70 -15.42 -11.01 -9.91
CA GLY A 70 -14.27 -11.78 -10.29
C GLY A 70 -14.35 -12.74 -11.46
N SER A 71 -13.57 -12.49 -12.49
CA SER A 71 -12.99 -13.55 -13.27
C SER A 71 -11.51 -13.61 -12.90
N ALA A 72 -11.10 -14.79 -12.48
CA ALA A 72 -10.03 -14.98 -11.54
C ALA A 72 -8.64 -14.43 -11.91
N SER A 73 -8.11 -14.65 -13.08
CA SER A 73 -6.68 -14.36 -13.31
C SER A 73 -6.37 -12.90 -13.59
N VAL A 74 -7.24 -12.19 -14.30
CA VAL A 74 -7.08 -10.76 -14.55
C VAL A 74 -7.33 -9.96 -13.30
N ASN A 75 -8.27 -10.41 -12.47
CA ASN A 75 -8.62 -9.73 -11.23
C ASN A 75 -7.56 -9.88 -10.14
N ASP A 76 -6.84 -11.01 -10.10
CA ASP A 76 -5.79 -11.22 -9.08
C ASP A 76 -4.68 -10.18 -9.22
N GLU A 77 -4.21 -9.92 -10.44
CA GLU A 77 -3.21 -8.88 -10.68
C GLU A 77 -3.74 -7.50 -10.29
N SER A 78 -4.98 -7.19 -10.67
CA SER A 78 -5.60 -5.91 -10.34
C SER A 78 -5.85 -5.75 -8.84
N ILE A 79 -6.17 -6.83 -8.13
CA ILE A 79 -6.32 -6.82 -6.67
C ILE A 79 -4.98 -6.51 -6.01
N GLU A 80 -3.92 -7.18 -6.43
CA GLU A 80 -2.58 -6.92 -5.88
C GLU A 80 -2.13 -5.48 -6.11
N ASP A 81 -2.30 -4.97 -7.34
CA ASP A 81 -1.94 -3.58 -7.65
C ASP A 81 -2.73 -2.59 -6.80
N THR A 82 -4.02 -2.86 -6.60
CA THR A 82 -4.87 -2.00 -5.76
C THR A 82 -4.44 -2.02 -4.31
N LEU A 83 -4.06 -3.18 -3.78
CA LEU A 83 -3.54 -3.31 -2.42
C LEU A 83 -2.21 -2.58 -2.25
N LEU A 84 -1.33 -2.65 -3.24
CA LEU A 84 -0.07 -1.90 -3.22
C LEU A 84 -0.32 -0.39 -3.22
N ASP A 85 -1.28 0.07 -4.00
CA ASP A 85 -1.67 1.49 -4.02
C ASP A 85 -2.24 1.93 -2.66
N LEU A 86 -3.12 1.12 -2.05
CA LEU A 86 -3.66 1.40 -0.71
C LEU A 86 -2.54 1.53 0.31
N ALA A 87 -1.60 0.59 0.30
CA ALA A 87 -0.48 0.59 1.24
C ALA A 87 0.37 1.85 1.06
N ASN A 88 0.70 2.21 -0.18
CA ASN A 88 1.51 3.40 -0.45
C ASN A 88 0.78 4.69 -0.09
N TYR A 89 -0.51 4.81 -0.34
CA TYR A 89 -1.26 5.99 0.11
C TYR A 89 -1.25 6.13 1.62
N ALA A 90 -1.35 5.03 2.36
CA ALA A 90 -1.25 5.06 3.82
C ALA A 90 0.13 5.54 4.28
N ILE A 91 1.19 5.01 3.66
CA ILE A 91 2.58 5.41 3.98
C ILE A 91 2.79 6.88 3.63
N MET A 92 2.36 7.31 2.45
CA MET A 92 2.49 8.70 2.00
C MET A 92 1.78 9.65 2.95
N THR A 93 0.63 9.25 3.48
CA THR A 93 -0.12 10.05 4.45
C THR A 93 0.68 10.18 5.76
N LEU A 94 1.30 9.11 6.22
CA LEU A 94 2.17 9.17 7.40
C LEU A 94 3.33 10.14 7.21
N ILE A 95 3.92 10.17 6.02
CA ILE A 95 5.00 11.11 5.69
C ILE A 95 4.49 12.55 5.82
N GLU A 96 3.36 12.87 5.20
CA GLU A 96 2.82 14.22 5.22
C GLU A 96 2.37 14.66 6.61
N ARG A 97 1.97 13.70 7.46
CA ARG A 97 1.63 13.99 8.85
C ARG A 97 2.86 14.14 9.75
N GLY A 98 4.05 13.95 9.24
CA GLY A 98 5.28 14.11 10.01
C GLY A 98 5.60 12.93 10.94
N TYR A 99 5.15 11.73 10.60
CA TYR A 99 5.41 10.54 11.42
C TYR A 99 6.91 10.24 11.54
N VAL A 100 7.68 10.55 10.51
CA VAL A 100 9.15 10.47 10.52
C VAL A 100 9.75 11.80 10.10
N ASP A 101 10.95 12.08 10.60
CA ASP A 101 11.69 13.30 10.26
C ASP A 101 12.23 13.32 8.84
#